data_0250d10fd3b2d29aef6dfd11aad58bfe
#
_entry.id   0250d10fd3b2d29aef6dfd11aad58bfe
#
_cell.length_a   1.000
_cell.length_b   1.000
_cell.length_c   1.000
_cell.angle_alpha   90.00
_cell.angle_beta   90.00
_cell.angle_gamma   90.00
#
_symmetry.space_group_name_H-M   'P 1'
#
loop_
_entity.id
_entity.type
_entity.pdbx_description
1 polymer ?
#
loop_
_entity_poly.entity_id
_entity_poly.type
_entity_poly.pdbx_seq_one_letter_code
_entity_poly.pdbx_strand_id
1 'polypeptide(L)'
;MKSIDPLLNRKYDANKYHCVHFVIDSAKYLFGADYSKHFLGLTGTVNESLNASRHNFRQARRLDKPIDGCVVLMTNLMNESHVGLFYCQHVLHLSEQGALFQTLRTLDRHYSRFRFYEAQNISE
;
A
#
# COMPACT_ATOMS: atom_id res chain seq x y z
N MET A 1 -0.90 -20.20 3.85
CA MET A 1 -0.63 -18.77 4.16
C MET A 1 0.88 -18.54 4.14
N LYS A 2 1.32 -17.55 3.38
CA LYS A 2 2.75 -17.21 3.36
C LYS A 2 3.12 -16.35 4.56
N SER A 3 4.32 -16.59 5.08
CA SER A 3 4.90 -15.75 6.12
C SER A 3 5.30 -14.37 5.56
N ILE A 4 5.07 -13.32 6.34
CA ILE A 4 5.51 -11.97 5.99
C ILE A 4 6.95 -11.68 6.44
N ASP A 5 7.59 -12.63 7.12
CA ASP A 5 8.93 -12.43 7.69
C ASP A 5 9.97 -11.89 6.69
N PRO A 6 10.02 -12.39 5.44
CA PRO A 6 10.98 -11.84 4.47
C PRO A 6 10.77 -10.36 4.13
N LEU A 7 9.58 -9.82 4.40
CA LEU A 7 9.25 -8.42 4.12
C LEU A 7 9.57 -7.50 5.30
N LEU A 8 9.68 -8.03 6.50
CA LEU A 8 9.83 -7.23 7.72
C LEU A 8 11.21 -6.57 7.86
N ASN A 9 12.19 -6.99 7.09
CA ASN A 9 13.55 -6.41 7.13
C ASN A 9 13.78 -5.32 6.08
N ARG A 10 12.74 -4.93 5.33
CA ARG A 10 12.86 -3.87 4.33
C ARG A 10 13.10 -2.52 5.01
N LYS A 11 13.96 -1.73 4.39
CA LYS A 11 14.33 -0.42 4.94
C LYS A 11 13.77 0.71 4.10
N TYR A 12 13.24 1.71 4.78
CA TYR A 12 12.69 2.89 4.15
C TYR A 12 13.79 3.80 3.59
N ASP A 13 13.57 4.27 2.36
CA ASP A 13 14.37 5.32 1.73
C ASP A 13 13.39 6.20 0.95
N ALA A 14 13.26 7.46 1.34
CA ALA A 14 12.26 8.37 0.76
C ALA A 14 12.36 8.51 -0.76
N ASN A 15 13.56 8.35 -1.33
CA ASN A 15 13.81 8.54 -2.75
C ASN A 15 13.88 7.23 -3.53
N LYS A 16 14.19 6.12 -2.88
CA LYS A 16 14.47 4.85 -3.56
C LYS A 16 13.52 3.72 -3.18
N TYR A 17 13.06 3.68 -1.94
CA TYR A 17 12.23 2.57 -1.47
C TYR A 17 11.29 3.03 -0.36
N HIS A 18 10.11 3.49 -0.74
CA HIS A 18 9.08 3.96 0.20
C HIS A 18 7.84 3.05 0.16
N CYS A 19 6.74 3.51 0.75
CA CYS A 19 5.54 2.70 0.93
C CYS A 19 4.99 2.12 -0.38
N VAL A 20 5.08 2.85 -1.48
CA VAL A 20 4.57 2.37 -2.78
C VAL A 20 5.40 1.20 -3.29
N HIS A 21 6.72 1.31 -3.25
CA HIS A 21 7.62 0.22 -3.65
C HIS A 21 7.39 -1.02 -2.81
N PHE A 22 7.15 -0.83 -1.51
CA PHE A 22 6.91 -1.92 -0.58
C PHE A 22 5.61 -2.66 -0.90
N VAL A 23 4.55 -1.94 -1.27
CA VAL A 23 3.28 -2.56 -1.68
C VAL A 23 3.48 -3.41 -2.94
N ILE A 24 4.22 -2.91 -3.92
CA ILE A 24 4.50 -3.64 -5.16
C ILE A 24 5.25 -4.94 -4.86
N ASP A 25 6.31 -4.86 -4.07
CA ASP A 25 7.11 -6.04 -3.71
C ASP A 25 6.31 -7.02 -2.86
N SER A 26 5.52 -6.53 -1.92
CA SER A 26 4.71 -7.37 -1.04
C SER A 26 3.64 -8.12 -1.82
N ALA A 27 2.97 -7.46 -2.75
CA ALA A 27 1.96 -8.09 -3.59
C ALA A 27 2.57 -9.18 -4.48
N LYS A 28 3.74 -8.92 -5.03
CA LYS A 28 4.44 -9.91 -5.84
C LYS A 28 4.83 -11.13 -5.01
N TYR A 29 5.34 -10.92 -3.82
CA TYR A 29 5.74 -12.01 -2.93
C TYR A 29 4.54 -12.81 -2.43
N LEU A 30 3.49 -12.13 -1.94
CA LEU A 30 2.36 -12.80 -1.29
C LEU A 30 1.36 -13.38 -2.29
N PHE A 31 1.13 -12.71 -3.39
CA PHE A 31 0.06 -13.06 -4.33
C PHE A 31 0.54 -13.39 -5.75
N GLY A 32 1.83 -13.21 -6.03
CA GLY A 32 2.36 -13.38 -7.37
C GLY A 32 1.83 -12.37 -8.38
N ALA A 33 1.34 -11.24 -7.90
CA ALA A 33 0.68 -10.23 -8.73
C ALA A 33 1.56 -8.99 -8.90
N ASP A 34 1.57 -8.43 -10.11
CA ASP A 34 2.31 -7.22 -10.42
C ASP A 34 1.39 -5.99 -10.26
N TYR A 35 1.58 -5.26 -9.17
CA TYR A 35 0.80 -4.05 -8.89
C TYR A 35 1.44 -2.79 -9.44
N SER A 36 2.59 -2.87 -10.10
CA SER A 36 3.30 -1.69 -10.61
C SER A 36 2.45 -0.87 -11.58
N LYS A 37 1.51 -1.50 -12.28
CA LYS A 37 0.61 -0.81 -13.20
C LYS A 37 -0.30 0.20 -12.53
N HIS A 38 -0.59 0.00 -11.25
CA HIS A 38 -1.41 0.93 -10.46
C HIS A 38 -0.62 2.14 -9.97
N PHE A 39 0.69 2.05 -10.02
CA PHE A 39 1.61 3.05 -9.49
C PHE A 39 2.53 3.58 -10.58
N LEU A 40 1.99 3.82 -11.77
CA LEU A 40 2.76 4.39 -12.87
C LEU A 40 3.30 5.77 -12.50
N GLY A 41 4.50 6.06 -12.94
CA GLY A 41 5.14 7.34 -12.64
C GLY A 41 5.82 7.37 -11.28
N LEU A 42 6.26 6.23 -10.78
CA LEU A 42 7.02 6.14 -9.54
C LEU A 42 8.36 6.87 -9.67
N THR A 43 8.38 8.11 -9.21
CA THR A 43 9.60 8.93 -9.22
C THR A 43 9.59 9.80 -7.97
N GLY A 44 10.80 10.10 -7.45
CA GLY A 44 10.93 11.04 -6.36
C GLY A 44 10.26 10.61 -5.06
N THR A 45 9.56 11.52 -4.44
CA THR A 45 8.98 11.33 -3.10
C THR A 45 7.69 10.52 -3.11
N VAL A 46 7.25 10.10 -1.91
CA VAL A 46 5.97 9.41 -1.73
C VAL A 46 4.81 10.24 -2.27
N ASN A 47 4.78 11.53 -1.96
CA ASN A 47 3.69 12.40 -2.41
C ASN A 47 3.64 12.51 -3.94
N GLU A 48 4.78 12.62 -4.60
CA GLU A 48 4.86 12.67 -6.05
C GLU A 48 4.36 11.36 -6.66
N SER A 49 4.80 10.23 -6.11
CA SER A 49 4.38 8.91 -6.59
C SER A 49 2.89 8.69 -6.43
N LEU A 50 2.33 9.05 -5.26
CA LEU A 50 0.91 8.88 -4.99
C LEU A 50 0.05 9.83 -5.83
N ASN A 51 0.49 11.06 -6.06
CA ASN A 51 -0.21 11.98 -6.94
C ASN A 51 -0.26 11.47 -8.38
N ALA A 52 0.85 10.95 -8.88
CA ALA A 52 0.92 10.36 -10.21
C ALA A 52 0.01 9.12 -10.33
N SER A 53 -0.14 8.37 -9.23
CA SER A 53 -0.90 7.12 -9.22
C SER A 53 -2.40 7.34 -9.01
N ARG A 54 -2.85 8.49 -8.54
CA ARG A 54 -4.27 8.75 -8.25
C ARG A 54 -5.20 8.47 -9.42
N HIS A 55 -4.77 8.83 -10.62
CA HIS A 55 -5.56 8.58 -11.83
C HIS A 55 -5.77 7.08 -12.05
N ASN A 56 -4.74 6.28 -11.83
CA ASN A 56 -4.80 4.84 -11.98
C ASN A 56 -5.74 4.21 -10.95
N PHE A 57 -5.72 4.71 -9.72
CA PHE A 57 -6.63 4.23 -8.67
C PHE A 57 -8.10 4.55 -8.96
N ARG A 58 -8.40 5.62 -9.68
CA ARG A 58 -9.79 5.93 -10.07
C ARG A 58 -10.38 4.87 -10.99
N GLN A 59 -9.56 4.15 -11.72
CA GLN A 59 -9.99 3.07 -12.60
C GLN A 59 -10.04 1.73 -11.88
N ALA A 60 -9.43 1.63 -10.69
CA ALA A 60 -9.50 0.46 -9.86
C ALA A 60 -10.87 0.38 -9.18
N ARG A 61 -11.35 -0.84 -8.97
CA ARG A 61 -12.60 -1.04 -8.26
C ARG A 61 -12.42 -0.68 -6.78
N ARG A 62 -13.19 0.30 -6.34
CA ARG A 62 -13.22 0.67 -4.93
C ARG A 62 -14.08 -0.32 -4.15
N LEU A 63 -13.60 -0.75 -2.99
CA LEU A 63 -14.26 -1.70 -2.12
C LEU A 63 -14.81 -0.99 -0.89
N ASP A 64 -15.98 -1.44 -0.40
CA ASP A 64 -16.54 -0.95 0.86
C ASP A 64 -15.84 -1.55 2.06
N LYS A 65 -15.34 -2.78 1.91
CA LYS A 65 -14.62 -3.52 2.95
C LYS A 65 -13.32 -4.07 2.38
N PRO A 66 -12.26 -4.15 3.19
CA PRO A 66 -11.00 -4.69 2.70
C PRO A 66 -11.05 -6.21 2.50
N ILE A 67 -10.36 -6.66 1.48
CA ILE A 67 -10.11 -8.09 1.21
C ILE A 67 -8.62 -8.31 1.06
N ASP A 68 -8.17 -9.54 1.27
CA ASP A 68 -6.75 -9.86 1.09
C ASP A 68 -6.28 -9.48 -0.30
N GLY A 69 -5.16 -8.77 -0.36
CA GLY A 69 -4.57 -8.29 -1.60
C GLY A 69 -5.05 -6.92 -2.05
N CYS A 70 -6.04 -6.32 -1.39
CA CYS A 70 -6.43 -4.96 -1.75
C CYS A 70 -5.40 -3.94 -1.30
N VAL A 71 -5.33 -2.84 -2.04
CA VAL A 71 -4.49 -1.69 -1.67
C VAL A 71 -5.27 -0.80 -0.71
N VAL A 72 -4.63 -0.43 0.39
CA VAL A 72 -5.22 0.45 1.40
C VAL A 72 -4.58 1.82 1.28
N LEU A 73 -5.36 2.82 0.88
CA LEU A 73 -4.90 4.21 0.83
C LEU A 73 -5.34 4.91 2.12
N MET A 74 -4.37 5.41 2.86
CA MET A 74 -4.58 6.03 4.18
C MET A 74 -4.22 7.51 4.10
N THR A 75 -5.07 8.36 4.68
CA THR A 75 -4.84 9.80 4.72
C THR A 75 -4.92 10.28 6.17
N ASN A 76 -3.92 11.03 6.61
CA ASN A 76 -3.89 11.57 7.98
C ASN A 76 -4.54 12.96 8.05
N LEU A 77 -4.58 13.53 9.26
CA LEU A 77 -5.20 14.85 9.48
C LEU A 77 -4.46 15.99 8.77
N MET A 78 -3.20 15.79 8.43
CA MET A 78 -2.42 16.77 7.67
C MET A 78 -2.55 16.58 6.16
N ASN A 79 -3.49 15.74 5.74
CA ASN A 79 -3.76 15.42 4.35
C ASN A 79 -2.58 14.75 3.63
N GLU A 80 -1.72 14.09 4.39
CA GLU A 80 -0.65 13.28 3.84
C GLU A 80 -1.17 11.88 3.57
N SER A 81 -0.77 11.30 2.45
CA SER A 81 -1.22 9.97 2.03
C SER A 81 -0.13 8.92 2.23
N HIS A 82 -0.59 7.71 2.57
CA HIS A 82 0.26 6.54 2.76
C HIS A 82 -0.48 5.32 2.23
N VAL A 83 0.25 4.34 1.76
CA VAL A 83 -0.35 3.16 1.14
C VAL A 83 0.19 1.89 1.77
N GLY A 84 -0.69 0.90 1.89
CA GLY A 84 -0.34 -0.43 2.39
C GLY A 84 -1.08 -1.52 1.64
N LEU A 85 -0.78 -2.77 1.98
CA LEU A 85 -1.40 -3.96 1.41
C LEU A 85 -2.17 -4.69 2.49
N PHE A 86 -3.43 -5.01 2.25
CA PHE A 86 -4.25 -5.75 3.21
C PHE A 86 -3.97 -7.25 3.12
N TYR A 87 -3.66 -7.86 4.25
CA TYR A 87 -3.37 -9.29 4.33
C TYR A 87 -3.65 -9.80 5.73
N CYS A 88 -4.41 -10.89 5.84
CA CYS A 88 -4.72 -11.55 7.13
C CYS A 88 -5.25 -10.58 8.19
N GLN A 89 -6.24 -9.77 7.83
CA GLN A 89 -6.91 -8.81 8.72
C GLN A 89 -6.00 -7.67 9.21
N HIS A 90 -4.86 -7.47 8.57
CA HIS A 90 -3.89 -6.44 8.90
C HIS A 90 -3.50 -5.65 7.66
N VAL A 91 -2.91 -4.50 7.88
CA VAL A 91 -2.30 -3.70 6.80
C VAL A 91 -0.78 -3.84 6.93
N LEU A 92 -0.17 -4.31 5.87
CA LEU A 92 1.28 -4.41 5.73
C LEU A 92 1.76 -3.16 5.02
N HIS A 93 2.58 -2.35 5.69
CA HIS A 93 3.05 -1.10 5.13
C HIS A 93 4.46 -0.75 5.60
N LEU A 94 5.14 0.10 4.84
CA LEU A 94 6.51 0.53 5.14
C LEU A 94 6.49 1.96 5.68
N SER A 95 6.81 2.11 6.95
CA SER A 95 7.00 3.41 7.59
C SER A 95 8.46 3.83 7.56
N GLU A 96 8.74 5.06 7.97
CA GLU A 96 10.12 5.54 8.11
C GLU A 96 10.94 4.71 9.09
N GLN A 97 10.29 4.07 10.05
CA GLN A 97 10.95 3.18 11.03
C GLN A 97 11.04 1.73 10.57
N GLY A 98 10.49 1.39 9.42
CA GLY A 98 10.52 0.04 8.88
C GLY A 98 9.15 -0.52 8.56
N ALA A 99 9.12 -1.81 8.22
CA ALA A 99 7.88 -2.51 7.86
C ALA A 99 7.02 -2.77 9.10
N LEU A 100 5.73 -2.50 8.98
CA LEU A 100 4.73 -2.69 10.03
C LEU A 100 3.59 -3.56 9.51
N PHE A 101 3.01 -4.33 10.42
CA PHE A 101 1.86 -5.19 10.14
C PHE A 101 0.81 -4.94 11.21
N GLN A 102 -0.15 -4.08 10.90
CA GLN A 102 -1.04 -3.50 11.91
C GLN A 102 -2.51 -3.65 11.51
N THR A 103 -3.39 -3.78 12.51
CA THR A 103 -4.83 -3.77 12.28
C THR A 103 -5.31 -2.37 11.91
N LEU A 104 -6.45 -2.29 11.21
CA LEU A 104 -7.09 -1.02 10.91
C LEU A 104 -7.43 -0.25 12.19
N ARG A 105 -7.81 -0.96 13.24
CA ARG A 105 -8.11 -0.35 14.53
C ARG A 105 -6.92 0.39 15.10
N THR A 106 -5.72 -0.20 15.01
CA THR A 106 -4.48 0.46 15.44
C THR A 106 -4.17 1.67 14.57
N LEU A 107 -4.35 1.54 13.26
CA LEU A 107 -4.06 2.60 12.30
C LEU A 107 -5.07 3.76 12.39
N ASP A 108 -6.27 3.51 12.85
CA ASP A 108 -7.32 4.53 13.01
C ASP A 108 -6.88 5.65 13.98
N ARG A 109 -5.89 5.41 14.80
CA ARG A 109 -5.32 6.43 15.69
C ARG A 109 -4.44 7.44 14.96
N HIS A 110 -3.93 7.07 13.79
CA HIS A 110 -2.96 7.87 13.02
C HIS A 110 -3.53 8.41 11.71
N TYR A 111 -4.59 7.79 11.19
CA TYR A 111 -5.17 8.13 9.91
C TYR A 111 -6.65 8.41 10.06
N SER A 112 -7.11 9.48 9.43
CA SER A 112 -8.51 9.90 9.48
C SER A 112 -9.37 9.27 8.39
N ARG A 113 -8.77 8.71 7.35
CA ARG A 113 -9.49 8.18 6.21
C ARG A 113 -8.80 6.96 5.63
N PHE A 114 -9.61 5.94 5.31
CA PHE A 114 -9.15 4.73 4.62
C PHE A 114 -9.98 4.50 3.36
N ARG A 115 -9.30 4.14 2.27
CA ARG A 115 -9.95 3.70 1.03
C ARG A 115 -9.31 2.40 0.59
N PHE A 116 -10.14 1.48 0.11
CA PHE A 116 -9.70 0.14 -0.30
C PHE A 116 -9.92 -0.03 -1.80
N TYR A 117 -8.91 -0.48 -2.50
CA TYR A 117 -8.97 -0.67 -3.95
C TYR A 117 -8.57 -2.10 -4.32
N GLU A 118 -9.41 -2.76 -5.11
CA GLU A 118 -9.10 -4.08 -5.63
C GLU A 118 -8.12 -3.96 -6.77
N ALA A 119 -6.90 -4.46 -6.58
CA ALA A 119 -5.82 -4.30 -7.55
C ALA A 119 -5.54 -5.57 -8.36
N GLN A 120 -5.89 -6.75 -7.83
CA GLN A 120 -5.53 -8.02 -8.45
C GLN A 120 -6.12 -8.22 -9.84
N ASN A 121 -7.33 -7.74 -10.08
CA ASN A 121 -8.04 -8.00 -11.34
C ASN A 121 -7.65 -7.08 -12.48
N ILE A 122 -6.82 -6.09 -12.23
CA ILE A 122 -6.44 -5.12 -13.25
C ILE A 122 -5.15 -5.52 -13.97
N SER A 123 -4.37 -6.39 -13.37
CA SER A 123 -3.11 -6.87 -13.97
C SER A 123 -3.32 -7.91 -15.09
N GLU A 124 -4.55 -8.30 -15.31
CA GLU A 124 -4.91 -9.19 -16.42
C GLU A 124 -5.16 -8.33 -17.67
#